data_6049e3347c8650ca0154536c5c1667cf
#
_entry.id   6049e3347c8650ca0154536c5c1667cf
#
_cell.length_a   1.000
_cell.length_b   1.000
_cell.length_c   1.000
_cell.angle_alpha   90.00
_cell.angle_beta   90.00
_cell.angle_gamma   90.00
#
_symmetry.space_group_name_H-M   'P 1'
#
loop_
_entity.id
_entity.type
_entity.pdbx_description
1 polymer ?
#
loop_
_entity_poly.entity_id
_entity_poly.type
_entity_poly.pdbx_seq_one_letter_code
_entity_poly.pdbx_strand_id
1 'polypeptide(L)'
;TTSLADKDLYPLDLLAAVLGQGESSRLYRSIIKDKRLAFSVSAYNYTPSDPGIFIVSMVLDEANASRAVEAVLSEISAVKKRSLTSRELAKVKRAVISDYIYGKESIETQADDLVSGYVFTGDYNYSRRYIEGLGRVRAADIRRAASHYLNIDNMTVVKLMPALKGTQEAAPSADPAKQIDIISKKLGNGAILLISRDDSLPVVSVCVAFKGGVRAEDESN
;
A
#
# COMPACT_ATOMS: atom_id res chain seq x y z
N THR A 1 13.07 -6.17 5.03
CA THR A 1 13.83 -4.94 4.79
C THR A 1 14.26 -4.28 6.08
N THR A 2 14.32 -2.98 6.12
CA THR A 2 14.80 -2.16 7.23
C THR A 2 13.66 -1.64 8.09
N SER A 3 13.96 -1.08 9.26
CA SER A 3 13.03 -0.36 10.12
C SER A 3 12.95 1.12 9.74
N LEU A 4 11.98 1.84 10.33
CA LEU A 4 11.74 3.26 10.10
C LEU A 4 12.94 4.15 10.48
N ALA A 5 13.76 3.74 11.45
CA ALA A 5 14.92 4.51 11.93
C ALA A 5 16.21 4.27 11.12
N ASP A 6 16.22 3.32 10.19
CA ASP A 6 17.42 2.96 9.43
C ASP A 6 17.68 3.93 8.27
N LYS A 7 18.95 4.16 7.97
CA LYS A 7 19.41 4.98 6.84
C LYS A 7 19.01 4.42 5.47
N ASP A 8 18.77 3.12 5.38
CA ASP A 8 18.38 2.44 4.15
C ASP A 8 16.88 2.56 3.85
N LEU A 9 16.10 3.15 4.76
CA LEU A 9 14.72 3.57 4.51
C LEU A 9 14.61 4.41 3.22
N TYR A 10 15.39 5.48 3.14
CA TYR A 10 15.30 6.45 2.03
C TYR A 10 15.59 5.84 0.65
N PRO A 11 16.69 5.08 0.46
CA PRO A 11 16.93 4.44 -0.84
C PRO A 11 15.91 3.33 -1.15
N LEU A 12 15.32 2.64 -0.15
CA LEU A 12 14.29 1.63 -0.37
C LEU A 12 12.96 2.26 -0.77
N ASP A 13 12.57 3.38 -0.18
CA ASP A 13 11.36 4.11 -0.56
C ASP A 13 11.47 4.67 -1.99
N LEU A 14 12.61 5.23 -2.35
CA LEU A 14 12.85 5.65 -3.73
C LEU A 14 12.93 4.46 -4.70
N LEU A 15 13.43 3.31 -4.27
CA LEU A 15 13.43 2.09 -5.07
C LEU A 15 12.00 1.61 -5.33
N ALA A 16 11.15 1.63 -4.31
CA ALA A 16 9.73 1.29 -4.46
C ALA A 16 9.04 2.21 -5.46
N ALA A 17 9.30 3.51 -5.38
CA ALA A 17 8.75 4.48 -6.32
C ALA A 17 9.28 4.28 -7.76
N VAL A 18 10.57 4.00 -7.94
CA VAL A 18 11.15 3.66 -9.26
C VAL A 18 10.48 2.43 -9.87
N LEU A 19 10.23 1.41 -9.04
CA LEU A 19 9.68 0.15 -9.52
C LEU A 19 8.17 0.22 -9.76
N GLY A 20 7.39 0.81 -8.85
CA GLY A 20 5.94 0.62 -8.86
C GLY A 20 5.07 1.86 -8.69
N GLN A 21 5.61 3.09 -8.58
CA GLN A 21 4.78 4.28 -8.39
C GLN A 21 4.47 4.98 -9.71
N GLY A 22 3.20 4.95 -10.09
CA GLY A 22 2.65 5.62 -11.27
C GLY A 22 3.03 4.95 -12.59
N GLU A 23 2.41 5.45 -13.67
CA GLU A 23 2.52 4.87 -15.03
C GLU A 23 3.91 4.92 -15.66
N SER A 24 4.78 5.74 -15.15
CA SER A 24 6.15 5.88 -15.62
C SER A 24 7.15 4.97 -14.89
N SER A 25 6.69 4.22 -13.91
CA SER A 25 7.51 3.27 -13.16
C SER A 25 7.93 2.08 -14.03
N ARG A 26 9.02 1.42 -13.66
CA ARG A 26 9.59 0.35 -14.48
C ARG A 26 8.67 -0.85 -14.60
N LEU A 27 8.06 -1.29 -13.49
CA LEU A 27 7.14 -2.42 -13.51
C LEU A 27 5.87 -2.10 -14.31
N TYR A 28 5.31 -0.89 -14.15
CA TYR A 28 4.14 -0.51 -14.93
C TYR A 28 4.41 -0.56 -16.43
N ARG A 29 5.52 0.00 -16.86
CA ARG A 29 5.91 -0.01 -18.28
C ARG A 29 6.15 -1.43 -18.77
N SER A 30 6.99 -2.21 -18.09
CA SER A 30 7.36 -3.55 -18.51
C SER A 30 6.17 -4.52 -18.46
N ILE A 31 5.39 -4.52 -17.37
CA ILE A 31 4.36 -5.53 -17.12
C ILE A 31 3.03 -5.16 -17.76
N ILE A 32 2.62 -3.88 -17.64
CA ILE A 32 1.30 -3.45 -18.13
C ILE A 32 1.39 -2.97 -19.58
N LYS A 33 2.27 -2.01 -19.90
CA LYS A 33 2.31 -1.41 -21.25
C LYS A 33 2.92 -2.34 -22.27
N ASP A 34 4.10 -2.90 -21.98
CA ASP A 34 4.85 -3.65 -22.99
C ASP A 34 4.39 -5.11 -23.11
N LYS A 35 4.25 -5.80 -21.97
CA LYS A 35 3.96 -7.25 -21.94
C LYS A 35 2.49 -7.58 -21.71
N ARG A 36 1.68 -6.64 -21.24
CA ARG A 36 0.24 -6.83 -20.93
C ARG A 36 -0.04 -8.05 -20.06
N LEU A 37 0.76 -8.22 -19.00
CA LEU A 37 0.68 -9.38 -18.11
C LEU A 37 -0.22 -9.16 -16.90
N ALA A 38 -0.50 -7.90 -16.53
CA ALA A 38 -1.30 -7.58 -15.35
C ALA A 38 -2.21 -6.38 -15.63
N PHE A 39 -3.27 -6.26 -14.83
CA PHE A 39 -4.20 -5.13 -14.81
C PHE A 39 -3.67 -3.99 -13.95
N SER A 40 -2.99 -4.34 -12.85
CA SER A 40 -2.32 -3.38 -11.99
C SER A 40 -1.03 -3.95 -11.43
N VAL A 41 -0.09 -3.05 -11.14
CA VAL A 41 1.16 -3.36 -10.44
C VAL A 41 1.56 -2.19 -9.57
N SER A 42 2.00 -2.47 -8.37
CA SER A 42 2.55 -1.49 -7.43
C SER A 42 3.73 -2.07 -6.69
N ALA A 43 4.57 -1.19 -6.16
CA ALA A 43 5.65 -1.57 -5.25
C ALA A 43 5.69 -0.57 -4.09
N TYR A 44 5.92 -1.06 -2.89
CA TYR A 44 6.07 -0.23 -1.69
C TYR A 44 6.99 -0.89 -0.67
N ASN A 45 7.60 -0.05 0.15
CA ASN A 45 8.46 -0.45 1.24
C ASN A 45 7.69 -0.23 2.55
N TYR A 46 7.30 -1.30 3.22
CA TYR A 46 6.64 -1.23 4.51
C TYR A 46 7.68 -1.30 5.62
N THR A 47 7.81 -0.22 6.37
CA THR A 47 8.83 -0.03 7.40
C THR A 47 8.22 0.34 8.74
N PRO A 48 7.80 -0.64 9.54
CA PRO A 48 7.39 -0.42 10.92
C PRO A 48 8.60 -0.08 11.82
N SER A 49 8.40 -0.02 13.13
CA SER A 49 9.49 0.14 14.10
C SER A 49 10.50 -0.99 14.03
N ASP A 50 10.04 -2.21 13.80
CA ASP A 50 10.86 -3.39 13.55
C ASP A 50 11.19 -3.55 12.05
N PRO A 51 12.10 -4.46 11.68
CA PRO A 51 12.39 -4.73 10.27
C PRO A 51 11.12 -5.07 9.47
N GLY A 52 10.94 -4.37 8.36
CA GLY A 52 9.77 -4.48 7.51
C GLY A 52 9.96 -5.35 6.28
N ILE A 53 9.12 -5.13 5.28
CA ILE A 53 9.11 -5.90 4.03
C ILE A 53 9.01 -4.98 2.82
N PHE A 54 9.65 -5.38 1.72
CA PHE A 54 9.46 -4.76 0.41
C PHE A 54 8.44 -5.58 -0.38
N ILE A 55 7.37 -4.96 -0.85
CA ILE A 55 6.25 -5.65 -1.46
C ILE A 55 6.09 -5.19 -2.90
N VAL A 56 5.90 -6.15 -3.81
CA VAL A 56 5.36 -5.92 -5.15
C VAL A 56 4.01 -6.63 -5.21
N SER A 57 2.97 -5.87 -5.50
CA SER A 57 1.60 -6.39 -5.62
C SER A 57 1.10 -6.26 -7.05
N MET A 58 0.39 -7.28 -7.53
CA MET A 58 -0.16 -7.30 -8.89
C MET A 58 -1.56 -7.91 -8.87
N VAL A 59 -2.42 -7.40 -9.75
CA VAL A 59 -3.70 -8.03 -10.11
C VAL A 59 -3.59 -8.47 -11.56
N LEU A 60 -3.80 -9.76 -11.81
CA LEU A 60 -3.55 -10.36 -13.13
C LEU A 60 -4.36 -11.65 -13.33
N ASP A 61 -4.43 -12.10 -14.57
CA ASP A 61 -4.98 -13.43 -14.88
C ASP A 61 -4.01 -14.53 -14.45
N GLU A 62 -4.54 -15.64 -13.92
CA GLU A 62 -3.75 -16.79 -13.46
C GLU A 62 -2.73 -17.26 -14.49
N ALA A 63 -3.13 -17.35 -15.76
CA ALA A 63 -2.27 -17.78 -16.84
C ALA A 63 -1.00 -16.93 -17.02
N ASN A 64 -1.01 -15.70 -16.55
CA ASN A 64 0.10 -14.76 -16.64
C ASN A 64 1.01 -14.76 -15.39
N ALA A 65 0.62 -15.44 -14.30
CA ALA A 65 1.27 -15.31 -13.00
C ALA A 65 2.79 -15.58 -13.05
N SER A 66 3.21 -16.69 -13.63
CA SER A 66 4.64 -17.04 -13.71
C SER A 66 5.43 -16.03 -14.54
N ARG A 67 4.90 -15.62 -15.69
CA ARG A 67 5.53 -14.63 -16.58
C ARG A 67 5.63 -13.24 -15.92
N ALA A 68 4.63 -12.88 -15.12
CA ALA A 68 4.63 -11.61 -14.38
C ALA A 68 5.70 -11.61 -13.27
N VAL A 69 5.82 -12.72 -12.52
CA VAL A 69 6.90 -12.86 -11.51
C VAL A 69 8.29 -12.77 -12.16
N GLU A 70 8.50 -13.47 -13.29
CA GLU A 70 9.76 -13.38 -14.03
C GLU A 70 10.06 -11.95 -14.50
N ALA A 71 9.03 -11.22 -14.96
CA ALA A 71 9.19 -9.83 -15.36
C ALA A 71 9.57 -8.93 -14.18
N VAL A 72 8.99 -9.12 -12.99
CA VAL A 72 9.38 -8.41 -11.75
C VAL A 72 10.86 -8.68 -11.43
N LEU A 73 11.27 -9.95 -11.42
CA LEU A 73 12.66 -10.33 -11.13
C LEU A 73 13.64 -9.75 -12.14
N SER A 74 13.25 -9.69 -13.40
CA SER A 74 14.04 -9.06 -14.47
C SER A 74 14.27 -7.57 -14.21
N GLU A 75 13.23 -6.82 -13.82
CA GLU A 75 13.32 -5.39 -13.50
C GLU A 75 14.17 -5.15 -12.23
N ILE A 76 14.01 -5.97 -11.20
CA ILE A 76 14.87 -5.93 -9.99
C ILE A 76 16.34 -6.19 -10.38
N SER A 77 16.62 -7.20 -11.21
CA SER A 77 17.96 -7.49 -11.70
C SER A 77 18.53 -6.32 -12.52
N ALA A 78 17.69 -5.68 -13.33
CA ALA A 78 18.09 -4.50 -14.10
C ALA A 78 18.51 -3.33 -13.20
N VAL A 79 17.80 -3.07 -12.09
CA VAL A 79 18.17 -2.04 -11.11
C VAL A 79 19.51 -2.37 -10.42
N LYS A 80 19.73 -3.63 -10.08
CA LYS A 80 21.00 -4.08 -9.47
C LYS A 80 22.19 -3.91 -10.41
N LYS A 81 22.02 -4.17 -11.70
CA LYS A 81 23.08 -4.13 -12.71
C LYS A 81 23.33 -2.73 -13.25
N ARG A 82 22.29 -1.92 -13.42
CA ARG A 82 22.37 -0.57 -14.00
C ARG A 82 21.85 0.46 -13.01
N SER A 83 22.71 1.42 -12.66
CA SER A 83 22.28 2.58 -11.88
C SER A 83 21.19 3.38 -12.62
N LEU A 84 20.32 4.03 -11.85
CA LEU A 84 19.36 4.99 -12.39
C LEU A 84 20.09 6.13 -13.08
N THR A 85 19.48 6.68 -14.12
CA THR A 85 19.94 7.94 -14.70
C THR A 85 19.65 9.10 -13.74
N SER A 86 20.45 10.17 -13.83
CA SER A 86 20.23 11.37 -13.01
C SER A 86 18.82 11.96 -13.22
N ARG A 87 18.30 11.89 -14.43
CA ARG A 87 16.94 12.36 -14.77
C ARG A 87 15.86 11.51 -14.11
N GLU A 88 16.00 10.19 -14.14
CA GLU A 88 15.07 9.23 -13.50
C GLU A 88 15.05 9.45 -11.98
N LEU A 89 16.22 9.51 -11.36
CA LEU A 89 16.35 9.76 -9.93
C LEU A 89 15.74 11.10 -9.51
N ALA A 90 16.05 12.18 -10.23
CA ALA A 90 15.50 13.51 -9.92
C ALA A 90 13.98 13.55 -10.07
N LYS A 91 13.42 12.85 -11.07
CA LYS A 91 11.97 12.73 -11.25
C LYS A 91 11.33 12.02 -10.07
N VAL A 92 11.85 10.86 -9.68
CA VAL A 92 11.28 10.04 -8.59
C VAL A 92 11.37 10.77 -7.26
N LYS A 93 12.51 11.40 -6.95
CA LYS A 93 12.65 12.21 -5.74
C LYS A 93 11.58 13.30 -5.66
N ARG A 94 11.39 14.06 -6.75
CA ARG A 94 10.36 15.10 -6.76
C ARG A 94 8.96 14.53 -6.54
N ALA A 95 8.63 13.42 -7.19
CA ALA A 95 7.33 12.78 -7.02
C ALA A 95 7.10 12.38 -5.56
N VAL A 96 8.01 11.59 -4.97
CA VAL A 96 7.89 11.10 -3.59
C VAL A 96 7.83 12.25 -2.58
N ILE A 97 8.68 13.28 -2.73
CA ILE A 97 8.68 14.44 -1.84
C ILE A 97 7.39 15.25 -1.99
N SER A 98 6.90 15.45 -3.23
CA SER A 98 5.63 16.15 -3.45
C SER A 98 4.47 15.40 -2.84
N ASP A 99 4.36 14.10 -3.09
CA ASP A 99 3.28 13.27 -2.53
C ASP A 99 3.30 13.29 -0.99
N TYR A 100 4.50 13.26 -0.40
CA TYR A 100 4.67 13.35 1.05
C TYR A 100 4.24 14.72 1.61
N ILE A 101 4.53 15.82 0.90
CA ILE A 101 4.12 17.17 1.30
C ILE A 101 2.61 17.35 1.12
N TYR A 102 2.07 16.97 -0.04
CA TYR A 102 0.64 17.09 -0.32
C TYR A 102 -0.22 16.18 0.56
N GLY A 103 0.30 15.03 0.97
CA GLY A 103 -0.37 14.16 1.95
C GLY A 103 -0.64 14.81 3.31
N LYS A 104 -0.10 16.03 3.57
CA LYS A 104 -0.23 16.79 4.83
C LYS A 104 -1.05 18.06 4.69
N GLU A 105 -1.99 18.11 3.77
CA GLU A 105 -2.81 19.30 3.55
C GLU A 105 -3.80 19.57 4.68
N SER A 106 -4.28 18.52 5.38
CA SER A 106 -5.21 18.70 6.49
C SER A 106 -4.50 18.84 7.84
N ILE A 107 -5.17 19.49 8.79
CA ILE A 107 -4.67 19.64 10.18
C ILE A 107 -4.53 18.25 10.83
N GLU A 108 -5.46 17.34 10.55
CA GLU A 108 -5.43 15.97 11.06
C GLU A 108 -4.16 15.24 10.58
N THR A 109 -3.86 15.29 9.29
CA THR A 109 -2.66 14.62 8.75
C THR A 109 -1.37 15.24 9.25
N GLN A 110 -1.35 16.55 9.53
CA GLN A 110 -0.21 17.21 10.17
C GLN A 110 -0.03 16.76 11.62
N ALA A 111 -1.13 16.65 12.38
CA ALA A 111 -1.09 16.17 13.76
C ALA A 111 -0.63 14.69 13.81
N ASP A 112 -1.19 13.85 12.96
CA ASP A 112 -0.80 12.43 12.86
C ASP A 112 0.68 12.26 12.49
N ASP A 113 1.20 13.10 11.62
CA ASP A 113 2.62 13.09 11.24
C ASP A 113 3.54 13.45 12.41
N LEU A 114 3.19 14.49 13.17
CA LEU A 114 3.96 14.89 14.34
C LEU A 114 3.94 13.80 15.43
N VAL A 115 2.76 13.26 15.73
CA VAL A 115 2.59 12.20 16.72
C VAL A 115 3.32 10.93 16.30
N SER A 116 3.10 10.48 15.06
CA SER A 116 3.75 9.28 14.55
C SER A 116 5.27 9.43 14.47
N GLY A 117 5.74 10.57 14.01
CA GLY A 117 7.17 10.89 13.98
C GLY A 117 7.79 10.76 15.36
N TYR A 118 7.16 11.36 16.38
CA TYR A 118 7.66 11.30 17.75
C TYR A 118 7.55 9.91 18.36
N VAL A 119 6.41 9.25 18.23
CA VAL A 119 6.17 7.91 18.81
C VAL A 119 7.13 6.87 18.27
N PHE A 120 7.35 6.87 16.94
CA PHE A 120 8.16 5.83 16.32
C PHE A 120 9.66 6.14 16.26
N THR A 121 10.06 7.41 16.33
CA THR A 121 11.48 7.80 16.17
C THR A 121 12.02 8.66 17.30
N GLY A 122 11.18 9.11 18.24
CA GLY A 122 11.56 10.08 19.27
C GLY A 122 11.80 11.50 18.75
N ASP A 123 11.45 11.78 17.49
CA ASP A 123 11.77 13.06 16.84
C ASP A 123 10.55 13.68 16.18
N TYR A 124 10.06 14.79 16.73
CA TYR A 124 8.96 15.55 16.13
C TYR A 124 9.32 16.26 14.80
N ASN A 125 10.61 16.37 14.48
CA ASN A 125 11.09 16.88 13.19
C ASN A 125 11.32 15.76 12.15
N TYR A 126 10.81 14.56 12.39
CA TYR A 126 11.01 13.39 11.52
C TYR A 126 10.71 13.69 10.05
N SER A 127 9.61 14.37 9.76
CA SER A 127 9.21 14.75 8.40
C SER A 127 10.25 15.55 7.65
N ARG A 128 10.82 16.55 8.29
CA ARG A 128 11.89 17.35 7.72
C ARG A 128 13.12 16.50 7.44
N ARG A 129 13.50 15.68 8.42
CA ARG A 129 14.63 14.76 8.29
C ARG A 129 14.42 13.73 7.17
N TYR A 130 13.18 13.25 7.02
CA TYR A 130 12.81 12.33 5.95
C TYR A 130 13.00 12.96 4.56
N ILE A 131 12.46 14.16 4.35
CA ILE A 131 12.62 14.90 3.07
C ILE A 131 14.11 15.16 2.77
N GLU A 132 14.87 15.62 3.76
CA GLU A 132 16.31 15.83 3.60
C GLU A 132 17.04 14.53 3.29
N GLY A 133 16.67 13.43 3.93
CA GLY A 133 17.20 12.08 3.68
C GLY A 133 16.97 11.63 2.25
N LEU A 134 15.73 11.74 1.76
CA LEU A 134 15.41 11.46 0.35
C LEU A 134 16.23 12.31 -0.61
N GLY A 135 16.41 13.59 -0.28
CA GLY A 135 17.21 14.52 -1.08
C GLY A 135 18.67 14.09 -1.27
N ARG A 136 19.27 13.48 -0.24
CA ARG A 136 20.69 13.06 -0.22
C ARG A 136 20.95 11.73 -0.93
N VAL A 137 19.94 10.90 -1.18
CA VAL A 137 20.10 9.58 -1.82
C VAL A 137 20.73 9.72 -3.21
N ARG A 138 21.69 8.87 -3.52
CA ARG A 138 22.33 8.76 -4.83
C ARG A 138 21.87 7.48 -5.55
N ALA A 139 22.01 7.43 -6.86
CA ALA A 139 21.68 6.24 -7.65
C ALA A 139 22.46 4.97 -7.18
N ALA A 140 23.67 5.16 -6.69
CA ALA A 140 24.48 4.09 -6.11
C ALA A 140 23.86 3.52 -4.82
N ASP A 141 23.21 4.36 -4.00
CA ASP A 141 22.57 3.92 -2.75
C ASP A 141 21.35 3.05 -3.05
N ILE A 142 20.56 3.42 -4.05
CA ILE A 142 19.40 2.61 -4.51
C ILE A 142 19.88 1.26 -5.05
N ARG A 143 20.95 1.25 -5.87
CA ARG A 143 21.51 0.00 -6.38
C ARG A 143 22.04 -0.89 -5.27
N ARG A 144 22.75 -0.31 -4.29
CA ARG A 144 23.25 -1.03 -3.11
C ARG A 144 22.10 -1.62 -2.30
N ALA A 145 21.07 -0.83 -1.99
CA ALA A 145 19.90 -1.28 -1.27
C ALA A 145 19.17 -2.42 -2.03
N ALA A 146 18.95 -2.27 -3.34
CA ALA A 146 18.37 -3.32 -4.16
C ALA A 146 19.19 -4.62 -4.09
N SER A 147 20.52 -4.53 -4.14
CA SER A 147 21.42 -5.70 -4.08
C SER A 147 21.43 -6.35 -2.71
N HIS A 148 21.31 -5.57 -1.64
CA HIS A 148 21.35 -6.06 -0.27
C HIS A 148 20.03 -6.70 0.16
N TYR A 149 18.89 -6.06 -0.13
CA TYR A 149 17.58 -6.46 0.41
C TYR A 149 16.76 -7.34 -0.52
N LEU A 150 16.80 -7.13 -1.84
CA LEU A 150 15.93 -7.82 -2.78
C LEU A 150 16.56 -9.11 -3.33
N ASN A 151 16.89 -10.06 -2.46
CA ASN A 151 17.47 -11.34 -2.85
C ASN A 151 16.41 -12.41 -3.05
N ILE A 152 16.62 -13.28 -4.05
CA ILE A 152 15.68 -14.35 -4.38
C ILE A 152 15.52 -15.36 -3.23
N ASP A 153 16.59 -15.57 -2.46
CA ASP A 153 16.59 -16.48 -1.32
C ASP A 153 15.76 -15.96 -0.12
N ASN A 154 15.44 -14.65 -0.14
CA ASN A 154 14.61 -14.00 0.87
C ASN A 154 13.29 -13.50 0.27
N MET A 155 12.78 -14.18 -0.74
CA MET A 155 11.55 -13.84 -1.43
C MET A 155 10.44 -14.83 -1.11
N THR A 156 9.26 -14.32 -0.80
CA THR A 156 8.03 -15.10 -0.70
C THR A 156 7.06 -14.65 -1.79
N VAL A 157 6.47 -15.59 -2.50
CA VAL A 157 5.41 -15.34 -3.48
C VAL A 157 4.10 -15.87 -2.94
N VAL A 158 3.13 -14.99 -2.76
CA VAL A 158 1.78 -15.34 -2.34
C VAL A 158 0.83 -15.16 -3.52
N LYS A 159 0.04 -16.18 -3.82
CA LYS A 159 -1.00 -16.14 -4.85
C LYS A 159 -2.36 -16.29 -4.20
N LEU A 160 -3.22 -15.32 -4.36
CA LEU A 160 -4.62 -15.40 -3.96
C LEU A 160 -5.44 -15.76 -5.21
N MET A 161 -6.06 -16.94 -5.16
CA MET A 161 -6.84 -17.49 -6.28
C MET A 161 -8.32 -17.53 -5.87
N PRO A 162 -9.26 -17.29 -6.81
CA PRO A 162 -10.67 -17.59 -6.55
C PRO A 162 -10.83 -19.08 -6.23
N ALA A 163 -11.67 -19.39 -5.26
CA ALA A 163 -12.06 -20.78 -5.01
C ALA A 163 -12.74 -21.36 -6.26
N LEU A 164 -12.23 -22.48 -6.78
CA LEU A 164 -12.89 -23.19 -7.89
C LEU A 164 -14.27 -23.64 -7.40
N LYS A 165 -15.33 -23.26 -8.14
CA LYS A 165 -16.66 -23.80 -7.89
C LYS A 165 -16.59 -25.32 -8.10
N GLY A 166 -16.51 -26.10 -7.03
CA GLY A 166 -16.55 -27.56 -7.09
C GLY A 166 -15.63 -28.32 -6.14
N THR A 167 -14.59 -27.72 -5.59
CA THR A 167 -13.82 -28.29 -4.47
C THR A 167 -14.11 -27.53 -3.20
N GLN A 168 -15.29 -27.76 -2.63
CA GLN A 168 -15.44 -27.63 -1.18
C GLN A 168 -14.69 -28.80 -0.55
N GLU A 169 -13.36 -28.76 -0.52
CA GLU A 169 -12.69 -29.25 0.67
C GLU A 169 -13.20 -28.39 1.81
N ALA A 170 -13.87 -29.03 2.75
CA ALA A 170 -14.39 -28.38 3.93
C ALA A 170 -13.26 -27.51 4.51
N ALA A 171 -13.34 -26.21 4.30
CA ALA A 171 -12.63 -25.29 5.17
C ALA A 171 -12.88 -25.80 6.60
N PRO A 172 -11.85 -25.86 7.48
CA PRO A 172 -12.09 -26.16 8.86
C PRO A 172 -13.26 -25.27 9.26
N SER A 173 -14.35 -25.89 9.66
CA SER A 173 -15.63 -25.22 9.91
C SER A 173 -15.32 -23.93 10.67
N ALA A 174 -15.31 -22.81 9.93
CA ALA A 174 -15.51 -21.54 10.57
C ALA A 174 -16.76 -21.77 11.38
N ASP A 175 -16.67 -21.63 12.68
CA ASP A 175 -17.81 -21.66 13.60
C ASP A 175 -18.99 -21.05 12.85
N PRO A 176 -20.12 -21.77 12.73
CA PRO A 176 -21.23 -21.33 11.86
C PRO A 176 -21.43 -19.88 12.16
N ALA A 177 -21.21 -19.04 11.14
CA ALA A 177 -21.12 -17.59 11.26
C ALA A 177 -22.18 -17.17 12.25
N LYS A 178 -21.77 -16.73 13.43
CA LYS A 178 -22.65 -16.38 14.55
C LYS A 178 -23.75 -15.54 13.92
N GLN A 179 -24.94 -16.11 13.85
CA GLN A 179 -26.04 -15.51 13.11
C GLN A 179 -26.21 -14.12 13.73
N ILE A 180 -25.83 -13.09 12.97
CA ILE A 180 -25.82 -11.72 13.49
C ILE A 180 -27.29 -11.34 13.62
N ASP A 181 -27.80 -11.38 14.84
CA ASP A 181 -29.15 -10.95 15.16
C ASP A 181 -29.22 -9.43 15.01
N ILE A 182 -29.80 -8.98 13.89
CA ILE A 182 -30.01 -7.56 13.63
C ILE A 182 -31.42 -7.21 14.08
N ILE A 183 -31.54 -6.44 15.15
CA ILE A 183 -32.78 -5.87 15.62
C ILE A 183 -33.05 -4.60 14.81
N SER A 184 -34.17 -4.56 14.09
CA SER A 184 -34.62 -3.38 13.34
C SER A 184 -35.81 -2.72 14.06
N LYS A 185 -35.72 -1.40 14.33
CA LYS A 185 -36.77 -0.63 14.97
C LYS A 185 -37.02 0.69 14.25
N LYS A 186 -38.27 0.95 13.87
CA LYS A 186 -38.65 2.25 13.32
C LYS A 186 -38.91 3.23 14.46
N LEU A 187 -38.25 4.39 14.41
CA LEU A 187 -38.42 5.45 15.40
C LEU A 187 -39.59 6.37 15.03
N GLY A 188 -40.08 7.14 16.00
CA GLY A 188 -41.21 8.05 15.82
C GLY A 188 -40.99 9.16 14.78
N ASN A 189 -39.74 9.51 14.50
CA ASN A 189 -39.33 10.46 13.46
C ASN A 189 -39.16 9.82 12.08
N GLY A 190 -39.51 8.53 11.93
CA GLY A 190 -39.36 7.80 10.66
C GLY A 190 -38.01 7.16 10.40
N ALA A 191 -36.97 7.43 11.20
CA ALA A 191 -35.68 6.79 11.09
C ALA A 191 -35.74 5.29 11.43
N ILE A 192 -34.92 4.50 10.78
CA ILE A 192 -34.76 3.06 11.06
C ILE A 192 -33.48 2.89 11.89
N LEU A 193 -33.64 2.33 13.09
CA LEU A 193 -32.55 1.95 13.96
C LEU A 193 -32.21 0.46 13.73
N LEU A 194 -31.00 0.16 13.31
CA LEU A 194 -30.47 -1.19 13.20
C LEU A 194 -29.48 -1.40 14.35
N ILE A 195 -29.66 -2.44 15.13
CA ILE A 195 -28.81 -2.79 16.26
C ILE A 195 -28.26 -4.19 16.00
N SER A 196 -26.94 -4.31 16.00
CA SER A 196 -26.23 -5.59 16.04
C SER A 196 -25.43 -5.65 17.34
N ARG A 197 -25.59 -6.72 18.10
CA ARG A 197 -24.85 -6.95 19.33
C ARG A 197 -23.62 -7.79 19.02
N ASP A 198 -22.46 -7.27 19.37
CA ASP A 198 -21.18 -7.99 19.32
C ASP A 198 -20.49 -7.82 20.68
N ASP A 199 -20.39 -8.91 21.42
CA ASP A 199 -19.77 -8.93 22.76
C ASP A 199 -18.25 -9.18 22.71
N SER A 200 -17.64 -9.26 21.51
CA SER A 200 -16.21 -9.54 21.34
C SER A 200 -15.30 -8.41 21.81
N LEU A 201 -15.80 -7.15 21.76
CA LEU A 201 -15.07 -5.96 22.18
C LEU A 201 -15.97 -5.03 23.02
N PRO A 202 -15.43 -4.39 24.08
CA PRO A 202 -16.17 -3.46 24.92
C PRO A 202 -16.27 -2.06 24.27
N VAL A 203 -16.75 -2.00 23.02
CA VAL A 203 -16.90 -0.76 22.25
C VAL A 203 -18.32 -0.66 21.68
N VAL A 204 -18.81 0.56 21.53
CA VAL A 204 -20.06 0.87 20.82
C VAL A 204 -19.72 1.70 19.60
N SER A 205 -20.13 1.23 18.41
CA SER A 205 -20.04 1.99 17.17
C SER A 205 -21.43 2.49 16.77
N VAL A 206 -21.54 3.77 16.41
CA VAL A 206 -22.78 4.37 15.93
C VAL A 206 -22.51 4.96 14.54
N CYS A 207 -23.28 4.52 13.55
CA CYS A 207 -23.25 5.07 12.20
C CYS A 207 -24.62 5.64 11.87
N VAL A 208 -24.67 6.87 11.35
CA VAL A 208 -25.92 7.50 10.91
C VAL A 208 -25.81 7.75 9.40
N ALA A 209 -26.77 7.19 8.65
CA ALA A 209 -26.83 7.36 7.21
C ALA A 209 -28.09 8.12 6.82
N PHE A 210 -27.95 9.12 5.97
CA PHE A 210 -29.06 9.86 5.37
C PHE A 210 -29.19 9.48 3.90
N LYS A 211 -30.45 9.40 3.42
CA LYS A 211 -30.66 9.33 1.97
C LYS A 211 -30.38 10.71 1.39
N GLY A 212 -29.41 10.81 0.49
CA GLY A 212 -28.99 12.05 -0.14
C GLY A 212 -27.87 11.81 -1.16
N GLY A 213 -27.27 12.89 -1.62
CA GLY A 213 -26.23 12.89 -2.64
C GLY A 213 -26.81 12.88 -4.06
N VAL A 214 -25.96 12.75 -5.06
CA VAL A 214 -26.24 12.90 -6.51
C VAL A 214 -27.48 12.11 -6.99
N ARG A 215 -27.87 11.03 -6.32
CA ARG A 215 -29.08 10.25 -6.64
C ARG A 215 -30.37 10.83 -6.07
N ALA A 216 -30.29 11.80 -5.17
CA ALA A 216 -31.44 12.47 -4.56
C ALA A 216 -31.57 13.92 -5.02
N GLU A 217 -30.65 14.38 -5.88
CA GLU A 217 -30.72 15.68 -6.54
C GLU A 217 -31.67 15.59 -7.74
N ASP A 218 -32.60 16.53 -7.84
CA ASP A 218 -33.45 16.77 -9.02
C ASP A 218 -33.17 18.16 -9.58
N GLU A 219 -33.79 18.50 -10.72
CA GLU A 219 -33.56 19.80 -11.41
C GLU A 219 -33.96 21.03 -10.55
N SER A 220 -34.48 20.84 -9.36
CA SER A 220 -34.94 21.90 -8.45
C SER A 220 -34.09 22.09 -7.19
N ASN A 221 -33.07 21.26 -6.98
CA ASN A 221 -32.14 21.33 -5.82
C ASN A 221 -30.69 21.55 -6.23
#